data_99d173032bc052e93ecc7f665df13b02
#
_entry.id   99d173032bc052e93ecc7f665df13b02
#
_cell.length_a   1.000
_cell.length_b   1.000
_cell.length_c   1.000
_cell.angle_alpha   90.00
_cell.angle_beta   90.00
_cell.angle_gamma   90.00
#
_symmetry.space_group_name_H-M   'P 1'
#
loop_
_entity.id
_entity.type
_entity.pdbx_description
1 polymer ?
#
loop_
_entity_poly.entity_id
_entity_poly.type
_entity_poly.pdbx_seq_one_letter_code
_entity_poly.pdbx_strand_id
1 'polypeptide(L)'
;KLDVFYPAYKLKVEAVETALQAQVNVSSTVKEKRQIAEWFISDFFGALQSAIRRKTFNASVRAFYGLAVSDGKVPLLNSEADIIFWGDKAAVGEAARIAAGGAAITFPAIAEVNTAVTNFKNANLQQANAKEAFDAAQEALEADQAEADKLVLKMWNETEAAFDDG
;
A
#
# COMPACT_ATOMS: atom_id res chain seq x y z
N LYS A 1 18.26 -5.44 39.45
CA LYS A 1 17.88 -6.05 38.17
C LYS A 1 16.66 -5.37 37.56
N LEU A 2 15.62 -5.07 38.37
CA LEU A 2 14.40 -4.41 37.89
C LEU A 2 14.66 -3.00 37.33
N ASP A 3 15.53 -2.23 37.98
CA ASP A 3 15.89 -0.85 37.59
C ASP A 3 16.55 -0.75 36.20
N VAL A 4 17.10 -1.88 35.71
CA VAL A 4 17.69 -1.95 34.35
C VAL A 4 16.70 -2.57 33.37
N PHE A 5 15.97 -3.60 33.79
CA PHE A 5 15.03 -4.33 32.93
C PHE A 5 13.80 -3.50 32.56
N TYR A 6 13.18 -2.85 33.55
CA TYR A 6 11.93 -2.12 33.33
C TYR A 6 12.04 -0.99 32.30
N PRO A 7 13.05 -0.12 32.33
CA PRO A 7 13.21 0.90 31.28
C PRO A 7 13.39 0.31 29.89
N ALA A 8 14.17 -0.78 29.75
CA ALA A 8 14.40 -1.45 28.47
C ALA A 8 13.11 -2.09 27.93
N TYR A 9 12.36 -2.77 28.79
CA TYR A 9 11.07 -3.37 28.43
C TYR A 9 10.05 -2.31 28.01
N LYS A 10 9.97 -1.20 28.76
CA LYS A 10 9.09 -0.07 28.44
C LYS A 10 9.39 0.50 27.06
N LEU A 11 10.67 0.68 26.70
CA LEU A 11 11.05 1.15 25.36
C LEU A 11 10.59 0.22 24.25
N LYS A 12 10.59 -1.10 24.47
CA LYS A 12 10.07 -2.07 23.49
C LYS A 12 8.54 -1.99 23.35
N VAL A 13 7.80 -1.78 24.43
CA VAL A 13 6.36 -1.54 24.38
C VAL A 13 6.07 -0.26 23.56
N GLU A 14 6.76 0.83 23.84
CA GLU A 14 6.63 2.10 23.10
C GLU A 14 7.00 1.93 21.61
N ALA A 15 7.98 1.07 21.29
CA ALA A 15 8.33 0.75 19.90
C ALA A 15 7.21 0.02 19.16
N VAL A 16 6.54 -0.94 19.82
CA VAL A 16 5.38 -1.65 19.25
C VAL A 16 4.23 -0.67 19.00
N GLU A 17 3.91 0.19 19.96
CA GLU A 17 2.86 1.21 19.81
C GLU A 17 3.16 2.18 18.66
N THR A 18 4.40 2.62 18.55
CA THR A 18 4.87 3.51 17.46
C THR A 18 4.75 2.82 16.10
N ALA A 19 5.19 1.58 16.00
CA ALA A 19 5.13 0.80 14.76
C ALA A 19 3.66 0.50 14.35
N LEU A 20 2.79 0.20 15.31
CA LEU A 20 1.35 0.01 15.07
C LEU A 20 0.71 1.30 14.52
N GLN A 21 1.00 2.44 15.15
CA GLN A 21 0.48 3.72 14.67
C GLN A 21 0.96 4.06 13.26
N ALA A 22 2.23 3.77 12.95
CA ALA A 22 2.79 3.93 11.60
C ALA A 22 2.05 3.03 10.59
N GLN A 23 1.80 1.77 10.92
CA GLN A 23 1.05 0.83 10.06
C GLN A 23 -0.38 1.32 9.77
N VAL A 24 -1.09 1.82 10.79
CA VAL A 24 -2.44 2.39 10.64
C VAL A 24 -2.44 3.60 9.72
N ASN A 25 -1.49 4.52 9.89
CA ASN A 25 -1.37 5.72 9.08
C ASN A 25 -1.08 5.40 7.60
N VAL A 26 -0.18 4.45 7.34
CA VAL A 26 0.15 4.04 5.97
C VAL A 26 -1.02 3.34 5.31
N SER A 27 -1.82 2.55 6.04
CA SER A 27 -3.01 1.88 5.49
C SER A 27 -4.04 2.87 4.94
N SER A 28 -4.23 4.01 5.61
CA SER A 28 -5.10 5.08 5.09
C SER A 28 -4.55 5.72 3.81
N THR A 29 -3.23 5.91 3.75
CA THR A 29 -2.53 6.43 2.56
C THR A 29 -2.67 5.49 1.36
N VAL A 30 -2.51 4.18 1.56
CA VAL A 30 -2.70 3.18 0.49
C VAL A 30 -4.10 3.26 -0.09
N LYS A 31 -5.12 3.32 0.76
CA LYS A 31 -6.52 3.45 0.31
C LYS A 31 -6.75 4.70 -0.53
N GLU A 32 -6.21 5.85 -0.11
CA GLU A 32 -6.30 7.10 -0.85
C GLU A 32 -5.60 7.00 -2.22
N LYS A 33 -4.34 6.53 -2.24
CA LYS A 33 -3.57 6.42 -3.48
C LYS A 33 -4.15 5.40 -4.44
N ARG A 34 -4.71 4.31 -3.93
CA ARG A 34 -5.47 3.33 -4.71
C ARG A 34 -6.64 4.00 -5.42
N GLN A 35 -7.47 4.74 -4.71
CA GLN A 35 -8.65 5.41 -5.26
C GLN A 35 -8.26 6.42 -6.35
N ILE A 36 -7.20 7.19 -6.14
CA ILE A 36 -6.69 8.14 -7.13
C ILE A 36 -6.22 7.41 -8.39
N ALA A 37 -5.48 6.31 -8.24
CA ALA A 37 -5.01 5.52 -9.39
C ALA A 37 -6.19 4.89 -10.16
N GLU A 38 -7.21 4.37 -9.48
CA GLU A 38 -8.44 3.86 -10.10
C GLU A 38 -9.12 4.93 -10.95
N TRP A 39 -9.27 6.15 -10.43
CA TRP A 39 -9.89 7.25 -11.18
C TRP A 39 -9.10 7.59 -12.44
N PHE A 40 -7.79 7.83 -12.32
CA PHE A 40 -6.97 8.19 -13.48
C PHE A 40 -6.94 7.12 -14.56
N ILE A 41 -6.86 5.83 -14.19
CA ILE A 41 -6.90 4.72 -15.15
C ILE A 41 -8.28 4.63 -15.81
N SER A 42 -9.36 4.70 -15.03
CA SER A 42 -10.74 4.65 -15.55
C SER A 42 -11.02 5.79 -16.51
N ASP A 43 -10.62 7.01 -16.16
CA ASP A 43 -10.81 8.19 -16.98
C ASP A 43 -9.99 8.13 -18.28
N PHE A 44 -8.75 7.62 -18.21
CA PHE A 44 -7.91 7.43 -19.37
C PHE A 44 -8.55 6.45 -20.38
N PHE A 45 -8.97 5.27 -19.94
CA PHE A 45 -9.65 4.32 -20.80
C PHE A 45 -11.04 4.78 -21.22
N GLY A 46 -11.72 5.56 -20.39
CA GLY A 46 -12.96 6.26 -20.73
C GLY A 46 -12.75 7.28 -21.85
N ALA A 47 -11.69 8.08 -21.79
CA ALA A 47 -11.31 9.04 -22.84
C ALA A 47 -10.97 8.32 -24.16
N LEU A 48 -10.18 7.24 -24.10
CA LEU A 48 -9.87 6.39 -25.25
C LEU A 48 -11.16 5.86 -25.90
N GLN A 49 -12.06 5.28 -25.12
CA GLN A 49 -13.32 4.73 -25.61
C GLN A 49 -14.23 5.84 -26.18
N SER A 50 -14.24 7.03 -25.60
CA SER A 50 -14.99 8.18 -26.09
C SER A 50 -14.44 8.67 -27.43
N ALA A 51 -13.12 8.72 -27.61
CA ALA A 51 -12.47 9.08 -28.86
C ALA A 51 -12.81 8.07 -29.98
N ILE A 52 -12.86 6.78 -29.67
CA ILE A 52 -13.27 5.72 -30.61
C ILE A 52 -14.74 5.90 -31.02
N ARG A 53 -15.64 6.12 -30.06
CA ARG A 53 -17.09 6.32 -30.35
C ARG A 53 -17.32 7.56 -31.22
N ARG A 54 -16.55 8.63 -31.02
CA ARG A 54 -16.60 9.86 -31.84
C ARG A 54 -15.89 9.70 -33.18
N LYS A 55 -15.31 8.52 -33.48
CA LYS A 55 -14.52 8.26 -34.69
C LYS A 55 -13.27 9.13 -34.86
N THR A 56 -12.79 9.74 -33.74
CA THR A 56 -11.50 10.44 -33.68
C THR A 56 -10.36 9.44 -33.74
N PHE A 57 -10.53 8.28 -33.10
CA PHE A 57 -9.62 7.15 -33.18
C PHE A 57 -10.31 5.95 -33.84
N ASN A 58 -9.52 5.13 -34.56
CA ASN A 58 -10.00 3.85 -35.05
C ASN A 58 -10.06 2.85 -33.89
N ALA A 59 -11.04 1.93 -33.90
CA ALA A 59 -11.19 0.91 -32.88
C ALA A 59 -9.95 0.00 -32.74
N SER A 60 -9.16 -0.18 -33.81
CA SER A 60 -7.91 -0.95 -33.78
C SER A 60 -6.87 -0.43 -32.76
N VAL A 61 -6.94 0.84 -32.37
CA VAL A 61 -6.03 1.39 -31.35
C VAL A 61 -6.12 0.70 -30.00
N ARG A 62 -7.23 0.02 -29.71
CA ARG A 62 -7.40 -0.78 -28.50
C ARG A 62 -6.34 -1.88 -28.35
N ALA A 63 -5.86 -2.41 -29.48
CA ALA A 63 -4.84 -3.46 -29.50
C ALA A 63 -3.51 -3.02 -28.85
N PHE A 64 -3.14 -1.73 -28.94
CA PHE A 64 -1.95 -1.20 -28.26
C PHE A 64 -1.97 -1.41 -26.74
N TYR A 65 -3.16 -1.39 -26.15
CA TYR A 65 -3.37 -1.56 -24.71
C TYR A 65 -3.69 -3.02 -24.32
N GLY A 66 -3.69 -3.94 -25.28
CA GLY A 66 -4.09 -5.34 -25.04
C GLY A 66 -5.59 -5.53 -24.84
N LEU A 67 -6.40 -4.57 -25.30
CA LEU A 67 -7.87 -4.66 -25.26
C LEU A 67 -8.42 -5.24 -26.56
N ALA A 68 -9.50 -6.03 -26.44
CA ALA A 68 -10.19 -6.55 -27.62
C ALA A 68 -10.78 -5.41 -28.47
N VAL A 69 -10.53 -5.45 -29.77
CA VAL A 69 -10.95 -4.40 -30.72
C VAL A 69 -12.47 -4.29 -30.79
N SER A 70 -13.18 -5.42 -30.73
CA SER A 70 -14.65 -5.51 -30.84
C SER A 70 -15.39 -5.21 -29.53
N ASP A 71 -14.70 -5.23 -28.39
CA ASP A 71 -15.30 -5.02 -27.07
C ASP A 71 -15.17 -3.57 -26.63
N GLY A 72 -16.29 -2.83 -26.62
CA GLY A 72 -16.32 -1.43 -26.19
C GLY A 72 -16.16 -1.20 -24.68
N LYS A 73 -15.75 -2.23 -23.90
CA LYS A 73 -15.65 -2.14 -22.43
C LYS A 73 -14.34 -1.48 -21.98
N VAL A 74 -14.41 -0.79 -20.87
CA VAL A 74 -13.26 -0.30 -20.10
C VAL A 74 -12.78 -1.42 -19.18
N PRO A 75 -11.49 -1.47 -18.83
CA PRO A 75 -10.97 -2.43 -17.87
C PRO A 75 -11.67 -2.33 -16.50
N LEU A 76 -11.86 -3.49 -15.84
CA LEU A 76 -12.31 -3.55 -14.47
C LEU A 76 -11.09 -3.47 -13.54
N LEU A 77 -11.19 -2.67 -12.47
CA LEU A 77 -10.13 -2.39 -11.50
C LEU A 77 -10.54 -2.94 -10.12
N ASN A 78 -10.82 -4.24 -10.04
CA ASN A 78 -11.37 -4.85 -8.83
C ASN A 78 -10.31 -5.10 -7.74
N SER A 79 -9.06 -5.30 -8.14
CA SER A 79 -7.94 -5.62 -7.26
C SER A 79 -6.78 -4.63 -7.42
N GLU A 80 -5.85 -4.63 -6.46
CA GLU A 80 -4.60 -3.86 -6.57
C GLU A 80 -3.75 -4.32 -7.75
N ALA A 81 -3.75 -5.62 -8.03
CA ALA A 81 -3.08 -6.19 -9.18
C ALA A 81 -3.66 -5.67 -10.50
N ASP A 82 -4.99 -5.50 -10.59
CA ASP A 82 -5.64 -4.93 -11.77
C ASP A 82 -5.20 -3.47 -11.99
N ILE A 83 -5.14 -2.68 -10.93
CA ILE A 83 -4.71 -1.27 -11.00
C ILE A 83 -3.28 -1.17 -11.53
N ILE A 84 -2.37 -1.98 -11.00
CA ILE A 84 -0.97 -2.00 -11.45
C ILE A 84 -0.90 -2.47 -12.90
N PHE A 85 -1.56 -3.58 -13.22
CA PHE A 85 -1.56 -4.16 -14.57
C PHE A 85 -2.11 -3.19 -15.62
N TRP A 86 -3.28 -2.60 -15.38
CA TRP A 86 -3.91 -1.71 -16.33
C TRP A 86 -3.24 -0.33 -16.40
N GLY A 87 -2.63 0.13 -15.30
CA GLY A 87 -1.78 1.30 -15.30
C GLY A 87 -0.54 1.12 -16.19
N ASP A 88 0.15 -0.01 -16.06
CA ASP A 88 1.31 -0.34 -16.90
C ASP A 88 0.89 -0.56 -18.37
N LYS A 89 -0.27 -1.19 -18.62
CA LYS A 89 -0.84 -1.32 -19.98
C LYS A 89 -1.21 0.02 -20.60
N ALA A 90 -1.73 0.96 -19.84
CA ALA A 90 -2.00 2.32 -20.32
C ALA A 90 -0.70 3.02 -20.74
N ALA A 91 0.36 2.95 -19.91
CA ALA A 91 1.64 3.57 -20.19
C ALA A 91 2.31 3.01 -21.47
N VAL A 92 2.44 1.69 -21.54
CA VAL A 92 3.08 1.01 -22.67
C VAL A 92 2.25 1.18 -23.96
N GLY A 93 0.93 1.04 -23.84
CA GLY A 93 0.02 1.17 -24.96
C GLY A 93 -0.02 2.58 -25.55
N GLU A 94 -0.03 3.61 -24.70
CA GLU A 94 -0.03 4.99 -25.16
C GLU A 94 1.31 5.35 -25.84
N ALA A 95 2.44 4.93 -25.26
CA ALA A 95 3.74 5.13 -25.87
C ALA A 95 3.83 4.46 -27.27
N ALA A 96 3.36 3.21 -27.39
CA ALA A 96 3.36 2.49 -28.66
C ALA A 96 2.41 3.16 -29.70
N ARG A 97 1.25 3.62 -29.26
CA ARG A 97 0.27 4.28 -30.13
C ARG A 97 0.79 5.62 -30.64
N ILE A 98 1.44 6.41 -29.80
CA ILE A 98 2.08 7.68 -30.20
C ILE A 98 3.24 7.41 -31.16
N ALA A 99 4.07 6.41 -30.91
CA ALA A 99 5.16 6.02 -31.80
C ALA A 99 4.65 5.57 -33.19
N ALA A 100 3.43 5.02 -33.25
CA ALA A 100 2.75 4.69 -34.52
C ALA A 100 2.06 5.91 -35.19
N GLY A 101 2.33 7.14 -34.73
CA GLY A 101 1.79 8.37 -35.30
C GLY A 101 0.44 8.80 -34.74
N GLY A 102 -0.05 8.17 -33.66
CA GLY A 102 -1.29 8.57 -32.99
C GLY A 102 -1.12 9.84 -32.16
N ALA A 103 -2.15 10.72 -32.15
CA ALA A 103 -2.15 11.90 -31.30
C ALA A 103 -2.37 11.51 -29.82
N ALA A 104 -1.60 12.07 -28.88
CA ALA A 104 -1.70 11.75 -27.46
C ALA A 104 -3.11 11.98 -26.88
N ILE A 105 -3.51 11.14 -25.93
CA ILE A 105 -4.66 11.44 -25.06
C ILE A 105 -4.20 12.52 -24.09
N THR A 106 -4.93 13.63 -24.04
CA THR A 106 -4.53 14.82 -23.27
C THR A 106 -5.25 14.96 -21.94
N PHE A 107 -6.36 14.23 -21.73
CA PHE A 107 -7.15 14.35 -20.51
C PHE A 107 -7.81 13.01 -20.11
N PRO A 108 -7.32 12.36 -19.03
CA PRO A 108 -6.04 12.65 -18.37
C PRO A 108 -4.86 12.33 -19.27
N ALA A 109 -3.77 13.09 -19.12
CA ALA A 109 -2.53 12.77 -19.81
C ALA A 109 -1.89 11.51 -19.21
N ILE A 110 -1.19 10.73 -20.04
CA ILE A 110 -0.55 9.48 -19.56
C ILE A 110 0.45 9.73 -18.43
N ALA A 111 1.08 10.89 -18.37
CA ALA A 111 1.98 11.27 -17.28
C ALA A 111 1.26 11.35 -15.93
N GLU A 112 0.00 11.79 -15.90
CA GLU A 112 -0.82 11.87 -14.70
C GLU A 112 -1.20 10.46 -14.22
N VAL A 113 -1.59 9.58 -15.15
CA VAL A 113 -1.85 8.15 -14.87
C VAL A 113 -0.60 7.50 -14.27
N ASN A 114 0.56 7.69 -14.91
CA ASN A 114 1.83 7.11 -14.43
C ASN A 114 2.19 7.60 -13.02
N THR A 115 1.99 8.88 -12.75
CA THR A 115 2.22 9.46 -11.43
C THR A 115 1.30 8.83 -10.38
N ALA A 116 0.01 8.72 -10.68
CA ALA A 116 -0.97 8.12 -9.77
C ALA A 116 -0.65 6.64 -9.47
N VAL A 117 -0.33 5.85 -10.50
CA VAL A 117 0.04 4.43 -10.35
C VAL A 117 1.35 4.25 -9.58
N THR A 118 2.34 5.10 -9.85
CA THR A 118 3.62 5.08 -9.12
C THR A 118 3.43 5.42 -7.65
N ASN A 119 2.62 6.43 -7.33
CA ASN A 119 2.30 6.79 -5.96
C ASN A 119 1.58 5.64 -5.23
N PHE A 120 0.68 4.93 -5.90
CA PHE A 120 0.03 3.75 -5.33
C PHE A 120 1.02 2.60 -5.08
N LYS A 121 1.90 2.28 -6.05
CA LYS A 121 2.96 1.27 -5.88
C LYS A 121 3.87 1.59 -4.68
N ASN A 122 4.26 2.87 -4.54
CA ASN A 122 5.09 3.32 -3.43
C ASN A 122 4.36 3.23 -2.08
N ALA A 123 3.07 3.55 -2.04
CA ALA A 123 2.27 3.40 -0.82
C ALA A 123 2.16 1.93 -0.39
N ASN A 124 1.97 0.99 -1.32
CA ASN A 124 1.97 -0.44 -1.03
C ASN A 124 3.32 -0.92 -0.47
N LEU A 125 4.42 -0.45 -1.04
CA LEU A 125 5.75 -0.77 -0.50
C LEU A 125 5.94 -0.24 0.93
N GLN A 126 5.50 1.00 1.19
CA GLN A 126 5.54 1.57 2.54
C GLN A 126 4.68 0.77 3.53
N GLN A 127 3.53 0.25 3.10
CA GLN A 127 2.68 -0.61 3.93
C GLN A 127 3.38 -1.94 4.27
N ALA A 128 4.03 -2.57 3.31
CA ALA A 128 4.80 -3.78 3.54
C ALA A 128 5.94 -3.54 4.55
N ASN A 129 6.68 -2.44 4.39
CA ASN A 129 7.76 -2.06 5.32
C ASN A 129 7.24 -1.74 6.72
N ALA A 130 6.10 -1.04 6.83
CA ALA A 130 5.50 -0.73 8.13
C ALA A 130 5.00 -1.99 8.85
N LYS A 131 4.45 -2.97 8.09
CA LYS A 131 4.08 -4.26 8.66
C LYS A 131 5.30 -5.03 9.16
N GLU A 132 6.37 -5.10 8.38
CA GLU A 132 7.62 -5.75 8.78
C GLU A 132 8.22 -5.12 10.05
N ALA A 133 8.21 -3.78 10.14
CA ALA A 133 8.66 -3.07 11.32
C ALA A 133 7.82 -3.37 12.56
N PHE A 134 6.50 -3.50 12.40
CA PHE A 134 5.60 -3.88 13.49
C PHE A 134 5.85 -5.32 13.94
N ASP A 135 5.95 -6.26 13.01
CA ASP A 135 6.22 -7.67 13.30
C ASP A 135 7.56 -7.83 14.06
N ALA A 136 8.62 -7.10 13.62
CA ALA A 136 9.92 -7.10 14.28
C ALA A 136 9.88 -6.49 15.70
N ALA A 137 9.11 -5.41 15.90
CA ALA A 137 8.93 -4.81 17.21
C ALA A 137 8.20 -5.75 18.19
N GLN A 138 7.17 -6.46 17.71
CA GLN A 138 6.47 -7.49 18.51
C GLN A 138 7.41 -8.64 18.89
N GLU A 139 8.18 -9.19 17.95
CA GLU A 139 9.14 -10.26 18.21
C GLU A 139 10.17 -9.84 19.27
N ALA A 140 10.67 -8.59 19.18
CA ALA A 140 11.61 -8.05 20.16
C ALA A 140 10.99 -7.89 21.56
N LEU A 141 9.70 -7.60 21.67
CA LEU A 141 8.97 -7.52 22.93
C LEU A 141 8.72 -8.92 23.51
N GLU A 142 8.27 -9.86 22.69
CA GLU A 142 7.99 -11.25 23.08
C GLU A 142 9.23 -11.95 23.63
N ALA A 143 10.41 -11.67 23.08
CA ALA A 143 11.67 -12.22 23.57
C ALA A 143 11.96 -11.89 25.05
N ASP A 144 11.46 -10.76 25.55
CA ASP A 144 11.66 -10.34 26.95
C ASP A 144 10.48 -10.75 27.88
N GLN A 145 9.39 -11.25 27.34
CA GLN A 145 8.17 -11.52 28.12
C GLN A 145 8.40 -12.55 29.21
N ALA A 146 9.15 -13.62 28.93
CA ALA A 146 9.46 -14.67 29.91
C ALA A 146 10.31 -14.15 31.09
N GLU A 147 11.17 -13.16 30.86
CA GLU A 147 11.96 -12.52 31.94
C GLU A 147 11.09 -11.50 32.72
N ALA A 148 10.21 -10.79 32.04
CA ALA A 148 9.22 -9.91 32.69
C ALA A 148 8.33 -10.70 33.67
N ASP A 149 7.79 -11.85 33.24
CA ASP A 149 6.94 -12.71 34.06
C ASP A 149 7.68 -13.23 35.31
N LYS A 150 8.93 -13.63 35.15
CA LYS A 150 9.77 -14.06 36.29
C LYS A 150 10.02 -12.93 37.28
N LEU A 151 10.26 -11.72 36.80
CA LEU A 151 10.49 -10.55 37.67
C LEU A 151 9.22 -10.14 38.40
N VAL A 152 8.06 -10.19 37.75
CA VAL A 152 6.75 -9.94 38.37
C VAL A 152 6.46 -10.98 39.46
N LEU A 153 6.62 -12.26 39.17
CA LEU A 153 6.46 -13.33 40.17
C LEU A 153 7.39 -13.17 41.37
N LYS A 154 8.64 -12.81 41.10
CA LYS A 154 9.61 -12.57 42.18
C LYS A 154 9.19 -11.38 43.05
N MET A 155 8.79 -10.28 42.49
CA MET A 155 8.28 -9.12 43.23
C MET A 155 7.07 -9.47 44.08
N TRP A 156 6.14 -10.24 43.50
CA TRP A 156 4.94 -10.69 44.22
C TRP A 156 5.29 -11.51 45.44
N ASN A 157 6.15 -12.54 45.27
CA ASN A 157 6.59 -13.39 46.39
C ASN A 157 7.36 -12.61 47.46
N GLU A 158 8.21 -11.66 47.07
CA GLU A 158 8.94 -10.80 48.05
C GLU A 158 7.98 -9.88 48.81
N THR A 159 6.93 -9.38 48.15
CA THR A 159 5.91 -8.53 48.78
C THR A 159 5.07 -9.38 49.77
N GLU A 160 4.64 -10.56 49.35
CA GLU A 160 3.83 -11.48 50.18
C GLU A 160 4.60 -11.90 51.43
N ALA A 161 5.88 -12.29 51.29
CA ALA A 161 6.72 -12.61 52.43
C ALA A 161 6.91 -11.45 53.41
N ALA A 162 6.97 -10.21 52.90
CA ALA A 162 7.09 -9.02 53.77
C ALA A 162 5.81 -8.69 54.58
N PHE A 163 4.65 -9.19 54.12
CA PHE A 163 3.38 -9.03 54.84
C PHE A 163 3.04 -10.20 55.74
N ASP A 164 3.60 -11.40 55.50
CA ASP A 164 3.37 -12.59 56.36
C ASP A 164 4.24 -12.56 57.66
N ASP A 165 5.34 -11.80 57.71
CA ASP A 165 6.21 -11.63 58.87
C ASP A 165 5.74 -10.51 59.84
N GLY A 166 4.55 -9.95 59.68
CA GLY A 166 3.92 -8.95 60.56
C GLY A 166 2.67 -9.46 61.23
#